data_a1a03eb2472364fd5f0eabdc7e5a10ab
#
_entry.id   a1a03eb2472364fd5f0eabdc7e5a10ab
#
_cell.length_a   1.000
_cell.length_b   1.000
_cell.length_c   1.000
_cell.angle_alpha   90.00
_cell.angle_beta   90.00
_cell.angle_gamma   90.00
#
_symmetry.space_group_name_H-M   'P 1'
#
loop_
_entity.id
_entity.type
_entity.pdbx_description
1 polymer ?
#
loop_
_entity_poly.entity_id
_entity_poly.type
_entity_poly.pdbx_seq_one_letter_code
_entity_poly.pdbx_strand_id
1 'polypeptide(L)'
;MVKVDLTGTSAFFDPAELDFAAAAAAHRMLGDKSGAGSEFTGWLELPERIRDGELKAILSAAQRIRSRSKALVVIGIGGSYLGARGAIELLRPIPSENDPKIFFIGNGLSPDALNDTLTQLGDMDFDINVISKSGTTLE
;
A
#
# COMPACT_ATOMS: atom_id res chain seq x y z
N MET A 1 -2.96 -19.19 8.44
CA MET A 1 -2.08 -18.86 9.59
C MET A 1 -0.65 -18.83 9.06
N VAL A 2 0.08 -17.75 9.29
CA VAL A 2 1.51 -17.65 8.93
C VAL A 2 2.33 -18.41 9.99
N LYS A 3 3.28 -19.24 9.55
CA LYS A 3 4.25 -19.92 10.43
C LYS A 3 5.65 -19.42 10.09
N VAL A 4 6.46 -19.20 11.12
CA VAL A 4 7.88 -18.89 10.97
C VAL A 4 8.65 -20.18 11.19
N ASP A 5 9.48 -20.57 10.23
CA ASP A 5 10.38 -21.72 10.31
C ASP A 5 11.81 -21.23 10.48
N LEU A 6 12.42 -21.55 11.61
CA LEU A 6 13.78 -21.16 11.96
C LEU A 6 14.79 -22.31 11.79
N THR A 7 14.40 -23.43 11.24
CA THR A 7 15.31 -24.60 11.08
C THR A 7 16.55 -24.30 10.24
N GLY A 8 16.44 -23.37 9.27
CA GLY A 8 17.56 -22.93 8.43
C GLY A 8 18.54 -21.95 9.11
N THR A 9 18.26 -21.49 10.34
CA THR A 9 19.09 -20.47 11.01
C THR A 9 20.17 -21.06 11.92
N SER A 10 20.17 -22.36 12.16
CA SER A 10 21.04 -23.04 13.13
C SER A 10 22.54 -22.87 12.88
N ALA A 11 22.96 -22.53 11.67
CA ALA A 11 24.35 -22.21 11.34
C ALA A 11 24.79 -20.82 11.85
N PHE A 12 23.86 -19.96 12.22
CA PHE A 12 24.10 -18.56 12.60
C PHE A 12 23.82 -18.29 14.08
N PHE A 13 22.77 -18.92 14.62
CA PHE A 13 22.40 -18.80 16.04
C PHE A 13 21.49 -19.98 16.43
N ASP A 14 21.44 -20.26 17.73
CA ASP A 14 20.48 -21.22 18.30
C ASP A 14 19.14 -20.48 18.57
N PRO A 15 18.04 -20.88 17.92
CA PRO A 15 16.73 -20.29 18.21
C PRO A 15 16.29 -20.40 19.68
N ALA A 16 16.79 -21.38 20.43
CA ALA A 16 16.49 -21.57 21.84
C ALA A 16 17.15 -20.49 22.75
N GLU A 17 18.21 -19.83 22.26
CA GLU A 17 18.90 -18.76 22.98
C GLU A 17 18.27 -17.38 22.75
N LEU A 18 17.25 -17.27 21.88
CA LEU A 18 16.57 -16.00 21.62
C LEU A 18 15.76 -15.55 22.84
N ASP A 19 16.12 -14.41 23.40
CA ASP A 19 15.31 -13.76 24.43
C ASP A 19 14.20 -12.91 23.80
N PHE A 20 12.98 -13.42 23.86
CA PHE A 20 11.80 -12.73 23.37
C PHE A 20 11.17 -11.78 24.39
N ALA A 21 11.71 -11.63 25.60
CA ALA A 21 11.09 -10.80 26.64
C ALA A 21 11.00 -9.33 26.24
N ALA A 22 12.08 -8.78 25.65
CA ALA A 22 12.11 -7.41 25.15
C ALA A 22 11.13 -7.20 23.97
N ALA A 23 11.09 -8.16 23.03
CA ALA A 23 10.15 -8.12 21.91
C ALA A 23 8.70 -8.21 22.39
N ALA A 24 8.40 -9.08 23.37
CA ALA A 24 7.07 -9.19 23.97
C ALA A 24 6.65 -7.91 24.72
N ALA A 25 7.61 -7.24 25.39
CA ALA A 25 7.36 -5.95 26.05
C ALA A 25 7.03 -4.87 25.00
N ALA A 26 7.82 -4.77 23.94
CA ALA A 26 7.57 -3.82 22.85
C ALA A 26 6.22 -4.08 22.16
N HIS A 27 5.88 -5.35 21.94
CA HIS A 27 4.58 -5.74 21.36
C HIS A 27 3.41 -5.32 22.26
N ARG A 28 3.51 -5.50 23.57
CA ARG A 28 2.49 -5.01 24.52
C ARG A 28 2.36 -3.50 24.45
N MET A 29 3.49 -2.76 24.52
CA MET A 29 3.48 -1.31 24.42
C MET A 29 2.83 -0.80 23.13
N LEU A 30 3.04 -1.50 22.03
CA LEU A 30 2.39 -1.18 20.75
C LEU A 30 0.88 -1.42 20.82
N GLY A 31 0.44 -2.57 21.34
CA GLY A 31 -0.98 -2.92 21.48
C GLY A 31 -1.72 -1.99 22.44
N ASP A 32 -1.11 -1.66 23.57
CA ASP A 32 -1.66 -0.77 24.60
C ASP A 32 -1.51 0.72 24.25
N LYS A 33 -0.82 1.04 23.15
CA LYS A 33 -0.52 2.41 22.70
C LYS A 33 0.16 3.25 23.80
N SER A 34 1.01 2.62 24.63
CA SER A 34 1.64 3.25 25.79
C SER A 34 3.06 3.76 25.54
N GLY A 35 3.63 3.47 24.37
CA GLY A 35 4.96 3.92 23.98
C GLY A 35 4.99 5.32 23.35
N ALA A 36 6.18 5.89 23.25
CA ALA A 36 6.41 7.12 22.50
C ALA A 36 6.00 6.90 21.02
N GLY A 37 5.29 7.87 20.43
CA GLY A 37 4.77 7.76 19.07
C GLY A 37 3.43 7.02 18.96
N SER A 38 2.74 6.80 20.08
CA SER A 38 1.43 6.12 20.11
C SER A 38 0.37 6.82 19.25
N GLU A 39 0.49 8.14 19.05
CA GLU A 39 -0.35 8.93 18.14
C GLU A 39 -0.26 8.51 16.68
N PHE A 40 0.80 7.79 16.30
CA PHE A 40 1.00 7.26 14.93
C PHE A 40 0.60 5.79 14.76
N THR A 41 -0.03 5.18 15.76
CA THR A 41 -0.39 3.75 15.74
C THR A 41 -1.78 3.45 15.16
N GLY A 42 -2.44 4.42 14.54
CA GLY A 42 -3.78 4.25 13.94
C GLY A 42 -3.90 3.14 12.90
N TRP A 43 -2.78 2.69 12.33
CA TRP A 43 -2.72 1.58 11.37
C TRP A 43 -3.06 0.22 12.00
N LEU A 44 -2.92 0.05 13.30
CA LEU A 44 -3.24 -1.19 14.01
C LEU A 44 -4.73 -1.56 13.89
N GLU A 45 -5.60 -0.56 13.96
CA GLU A 45 -7.06 -0.74 13.92
C GLU A 45 -7.63 -0.49 12.52
N LEU A 46 -6.79 -0.08 11.57
CA LEU A 46 -7.22 0.29 10.23
C LEU A 46 -8.02 -0.81 9.51
N PRO A 47 -7.63 -2.10 9.53
CA PRO A 47 -8.39 -3.15 8.86
C PRO A 47 -9.82 -3.28 9.37
N GLU A 48 -10.03 -3.14 10.69
CA GLU A 48 -11.35 -3.22 11.31
C GLU A 48 -12.17 -1.99 10.99
N ARG A 49 -11.59 -0.81 11.14
CA ARG A 49 -12.24 0.45 10.83
C ARG A 49 -12.67 0.55 9.36
N ILE A 50 -11.83 0.13 8.43
CA ILE A 50 -12.18 0.11 6.99
C ILE A 50 -13.34 -0.84 6.76
N ARG A 51 -13.31 -2.05 7.31
CA ARG A 51 -14.37 -3.05 7.17
C ARG A 51 -15.73 -2.50 7.65
N ASP A 52 -15.74 -1.82 8.78
CA ASP A 52 -16.95 -1.45 9.48
C ASP A 52 -17.56 -0.13 8.98
N GLY A 53 -16.81 0.74 8.32
CA GLY A 53 -17.29 2.05 7.90
C GLY A 53 -16.95 2.49 6.48
N GLU A 54 -15.68 2.39 6.10
CA GLU A 54 -15.17 3.02 4.88
C GLU A 54 -15.25 2.12 3.63
N LEU A 55 -15.36 0.79 3.80
CA LEU A 55 -15.30 -0.16 2.68
C LEU A 55 -16.36 0.13 1.62
N LYS A 56 -17.58 0.48 2.04
CA LYS A 56 -18.68 0.78 1.11
C LYS A 56 -18.36 2.01 0.24
N ALA A 57 -17.79 3.05 0.83
CA ALA A 57 -17.39 4.25 0.10
C ALA A 57 -16.25 3.95 -0.90
N ILE A 58 -15.26 3.15 -0.49
CA ILE A 58 -14.16 2.70 -1.35
C ILE A 58 -14.69 1.90 -2.54
N LEU A 59 -15.55 0.91 -2.30
CA LEU A 59 -16.15 0.09 -3.36
C LEU A 59 -17.01 0.94 -4.32
N SER A 60 -17.77 1.89 -3.81
CA SER A 60 -18.57 2.80 -4.64
C SER A 60 -17.66 3.70 -5.52
N ALA A 61 -16.57 4.20 -4.97
CA ALA A 61 -15.59 4.98 -5.73
C ALA A 61 -14.93 4.12 -6.83
N ALA A 62 -14.51 2.90 -6.49
CA ALA A 62 -13.92 1.97 -7.45
C ALA A 62 -14.89 1.61 -8.59
N GLN A 63 -16.17 1.38 -8.26
CA GLN A 63 -17.19 1.10 -9.28
C GLN A 63 -17.43 2.30 -10.20
N ARG A 64 -17.49 3.52 -9.65
CA ARG A 64 -17.63 4.75 -10.43
C ARG A 64 -16.46 4.92 -11.40
N ILE A 65 -15.22 4.71 -10.95
CA ILE A 65 -14.02 4.79 -11.80
C ILE A 65 -14.12 3.76 -12.93
N ARG A 66 -14.41 2.48 -12.60
CA ARG A 66 -14.55 1.42 -13.62
C ARG A 66 -15.62 1.69 -14.66
N SER A 67 -16.68 2.39 -14.30
CA SER A 67 -17.79 2.65 -15.23
C SER A 67 -17.54 3.79 -16.21
N ARG A 68 -16.56 4.66 -15.94
CA ARG A 68 -16.36 5.89 -16.72
C ARG A 68 -14.94 6.05 -17.27
N SER A 69 -13.94 5.43 -16.68
CA SER A 69 -12.55 5.68 -17.02
C SER A 69 -11.88 4.43 -17.59
N LYS A 70 -11.02 4.63 -18.58
CA LYS A 70 -10.17 3.59 -19.18
C LYS A 70 -8.84 3.46 -18.47
N ALA A 71 -8.48 4.46 -17.65
CA ALA A 71 -7.27 4.43 -16.86
C ALA A 71 -7.49 5.05 -15.47
N LEU A 72 -6.66 4.64 -14.51
CA LEU A 72 -6.50 5.25 -13.19
C LEU A 72 -5.05 5.62 -13.00
N VAL A 73 -4.78 6.90 -12.78
CA VAL A 73 -3.44 7.40 -12.46
C VAL A 73 -3.33 7.53 -10.93
N VAL A 74 -2.42 6.79 -10.34
CA VAL A 74 -2.12 6.85 -8.90
C VAL A 74 -0.85 7.66 -8.70
N ILE A 75 -0.98 8.79 -8.01
CA ILE A 75 0.12 9.70 -7.71
C ILE A 75 0.52 9.52 -6.25
N GLY A 76 1.74 9.09 -6.00
CA GLY A 76 2.26 8.88 -4.66
C GLY A 76 3.66 8.30 -4.66
N ILE A 77 4.33 8.39 -3.50
CA ILE A 77 5.69 7.90 -3.34
C ILE A 77 5.78 6.92 -2.16
N GLY A 78 6.70 5.96 -2.26
CA GLY A 78 7.00 5.01 -1.20
C GLY A 78 5.77 4.21 -0.78
N GLY A 79 5.45 4.22 0.51
CA GLY A 79 4.31 3.49 1.08
C GLY A 79 2.94 3.90 0.53
N SER A 80 2.83 5.07 -0.11
CA SER A 80 1.58 5.54 -0.71
C SER A 80 1.19 4.77 -1.97
N TYR A 81 2.11 4.05 -2.62
CA TYR A 81 1.78 3.27 -3.81
C TYR A 81 2.34 1.84 -3.82
N LEU A 82 3.51 1.60 -3.19
CA LEU A 82 4.20 0.31 -3.30
C LEU A 82 3.36 -0.86 -2.82
N GLY A 83 2.67 -0.72 -1.69
CA GLY A 83 1.82 -1.77 -1.15
C GLY A 83 0.65 -2.11 -2.08
N ALA A 84 -0.03 -1.10 -2.58
CA ALA A 84 -1.13 -1.27 -3.52
C ALA A 84 -0.64 -1.88 -4.85
N ARG A 85 0.48 -1.38 -5.39
CA ARG A 85 1.09 -1.91 -6.60
C ARG A 85 1.48 -3.37 -6.43
N GLY A 86 2.17 -3.72 -5.36
CA GLY A 86 2.56 -5.10 -5.08
C GLY A 86 1.37 -6.05 -4.95
N ALA A 87 0.28 -5.62 -4.29
CA ALA A 87 -0.94 -6.41 -4.19
C ALA A 87 -1.63 -6.59 -5.56
N ILE A 88 -1.69 -5.54 -6.36
CA ILE A 88 -2.28 -5.59 -7.71
C ILE A 88 -1.49 -6.53 -8.61
N GLU A 89 -0.17 -6.41 -8.64
CA GLU A 89 0.71 -7.26 -9.46
C GLU A 89 0.65 -8.73 -9.02
N LEU A 90 0.53 -9.00 -7.72
CA LEU A 90 0.40 -10.34 -7.17
C LEU A 90 -0.95 -11.00 -7.52
N LEU A 91 -2.04 -10.26 -7.33
CA LEU A 91 -3.40 -10.80 -7.44
C LEU A 91 -3.95 -10.76 -8.87
N ARG A 92 -3.31 -10.03 -9.75
CA ARG A 92 -3.78 -9.76 -11.11
C ARG A 92 -2.67 -9.91 -12.14
N PRO A 93 -2.16 -11.15 -12.33
CA PRO A 93 -1.05 -11.41 -13.26
C PRO A 93 -1.41 -11.15 -14.72
N ILE A 94 -2.71 -11.22 -15.08
CA ILE A 94 -3.20 -10.99 -16.45
C ILE A 94 -4.23 -9.85 -16.39
N PRO A 95 -3.92 -8.66 -16.97
CA PRO A 95 -4.89 -7.57 -17.07
C PRO A 95 -6.14 -8.00 -17.82
N SER A 96 -7.31 -7.65 -17.33
CA SER A 96 -8.57 -7.80 -18.05
C SER A 96 -8.77 -6.60 -18.97
N GLU A 97 -9.21 -6.82 -20.20
CA GLU A 97 -9.47 -5.74 -21.16
C GLU A 97 -10.58 -4.78 -20.68
N ASN A 98 -11.46 -5.26 -19.79
CA ASN A 98 -12.58 -4.48 -19.28
C ASN A 98 -12.23 -3.63 -18.04
N ASP A 99 -11.04 -3.80 -17.47
CA ASP A 99 -10.63 -3.04 -16.29
C ASP A 99 -9.76 -1.83 -16.70
N PRO A 100 -9.86 -0.71 -15.97
CA PRO A 100 -8.99 0.42 -16.18
C PRO A 100 -7.51 0.03 -16.08
N LYS A 101 -6.68 0.56 -16.97
CA LYS A 101 -5.21 0.47 -16.83
C LYS A 101 -4.79 1.29 -15.63
N ILE A 102 -3.87 0.80 -14.83
CA ILE A 102 -3.38 1.50 -13.65
C ILE A 102 -1.96 1.99 -13.91
N PHE A 103 -1.75 3.30 -13.80
CA PHE A 103 -0.46 3.96 -13.92
C PHE A 103 -0.04 4.49 -12.56
N PHE A 104 1.21 4.23 -12.15
CA PHE A 104 1.78 4.77 -10.93
C PHE A 104 2.83 5.81 -11.29
N ILE A 105 2.63 7.04 -10.80
CA ILE A 105 3.54 8.18 -11.00
C ILE A 105 3.82 8.88 -9.67
N GLY A 106 4.74 9.85 -9.68
CA GLY A 106 5.14 10.57 -8.46
C GLY A 106 6.18 9.84 -7.62
N ASN A 107 6.82 8.81 -8.18
CA ASN A 107 7.93 8.10 -7.52
C ASN A 107 9.30 8.60 -7.95
N GLY A 108 9.36 9.72 -8.67
CA GLY A 108 10.56 10.40 -9.13
C GLY A 108 10.23 11.69 -9.86
N LEU A 109 11.26 12.50 -10.08
CA LEU A 109 11.16 13.80 -10.75
C LEU A 109 11.58 13.77 -12.23
N SER A 110 11.63 12.59 -12.85
CA SER A 110 12.01 12.46 -14.26
C SER A 110 10.89 12.96 -15.19
N PRO A 111 11.12 14.01 -15.98
CA PRO A 111 10.16 14.47 -16.96
C PRO A 111 9.93 13.44 -18.08
N ASP A 112 10.94 12.64 -18.40
CA ASP A 112 10.82 11.61 -19.44
C ASP A 112 9.85 10.50 -18.99
N ALA A 113 9.95 10.04 -17.73
CA ALA A 113 9.03 9.05 -17.18
C ALA A 113 7.58 9.57 -17.14
N LEU A 114 7.39 10.86 -16.86
CA LEU A 114 6.08 11.48 -16.91
C LEU A 114 5.56 11.55 -18.37
N ASN A 115 6.39 11.99 -19.30
CA ASN A 115 6.03 12.05 -20.71
C ASN A 115 5.70 10.68 -21.30
N ASP A 116 6.44 9.63 -20.93
CA ASP A 116 6.14 8.25 -21.31
C ASP A 116 4.76 7.83 -20.81
N THR A 117 4.43 8.17 -19.57
CA THR A 117 3.11 7.88 -19.01
C THR A 117 2.01 8.65 -19.75
N LEU A 118 2.20 9.94 -20.01
CA LEU A 118 1.24 10.75 -20.77
C LEU A 118 1.05 10.23 -22.20
N THR A 119 2.12 9.77 -22.81
CA THR A 119 2.07 9.14 -24.15
C THR A 119 1.25 7.85 -24.12
N GLN A 120 1.44 7.03 -23.09
CA GLN A 120 0.67 5.79 -22.93
C GLN A 120 -0.80 6.03 -22.57
N LEU A 121 -1.11 7.10 -21.86
CA LEU A 121 -2.49 7.53 -21.58
C LEU A 121 -3.18 7.99 -22.87
N GLY A 122 -2.48 8.71 -23.74
CA GLY A 122 -3.06 9.22 -24.98
C GLY A 122 -4.39 9.94 -24.74
N ASP A 123 -5.40 9.54 -25.49
CA ASP A 123 -6.77 10.11 -25.41
C ASP A 123 -7.71 9.30 -24.50
N MET A 124 -7.18 8.44 -23.63
CA MET A 124 -8.02 7.67 -22.69
C MET A 124 -8.64 8.58 -21.63
N ASP A 125 -9.94 8.40 -21.38
CA ASP A 125 -10.55 8.96 -20.19
C ASP A 125 -9.92 8.33 -18.94
N PHE A 126 -9.47 9.15 -17.99
CA PHE A 126 -8.83 8.67 -16.78
C PHE A 126 -9.28 9.42 -15.52
N ASP A 127 -9.21 8.73 -14.40
CA ASP A 127 -9.32 9.30 -13.06
C ASP A 127 -7.94 9.40 -12.41
N ILE A 128 -7.81 10.31 -11.44
CA ILE A 128 -6.58 10.51 -10.68
C ILE A 128 -6.85 10.21 -9.21
N ASN A 129 -5.95 9.43 -8.58
CA ASN A 129 -5.91 9.21 -7.13
C ASN A 129 -4.59 9.75 -6.57
N VAL A 130 -4.65 10.85 -5.81
CA VAL A 130 -3.47 11.45 -5.17
C VAL A 130 -3.40 11.00 -3.72
N ILE A 131 -2.26 10.44 -3.33
CA ILE A 131 -2.02 9.93 -1.97
C ILE A 131 -0.79 10.62 -1.40
N SER A 132 -0.98 11.54 -0.46
CA SER A 132 0.10 12.23 0.24
C SER A 132 -0.16 12.24 1.75
N LYS A 133 0.85 11.88 2.55
CA LYS A 133 0.77 11.94 4.01
C LYS A 133 0.85 13.38 4.53
N SER A 134 1.78 14.16 4.01
CA SER A 134 2.05 15.52 4.47
C SER A 134 1.30 16.61 3.67
N GLY A 135 0.86 16.28 2.46
CA GLY A 135 0.35 17.26 1.49
C GLY A 135 1.41 18.20 0.91
N THR A 136 2.68 17.99 1.23
CA THR A 136 3.80 18.85 0.84
C THR A 136 4.92 18.11 0.12
N THR A 137 4.67 16.87 -0.28
CA THR A 137 5.61 16.06 -1.06
C THR A 137 5.81 16.72 -2.43
N LEU A 138 7.07 16.83 -2.86
CA LEU A 138 7.43 17.60 -4.07
C LEU A 138 7.06 16.86 -5.36
N GLU A 139 7.12 15.53 -5.31
CA GLU A 139 6.74 14.64 -6.42
C GLU A 139 5.24 14.64 -6.64
#